data_7e8e58881b1bab959ef1e1af2616f690
#
_entry.id   7e8e58881b1bab959ef1e1af2616f690
#
_cell.length_a   1.000
_cell.length_b   1.000
_cell.length_c   1.000
_cell.angle_alpha   90.00
_cell.angle_beta   90.00
_cell.angle_gamma   90.00
#
_symmetry.space_group_name_H-M   'P 1'
#
loop_
_entity.id
_entity.type
_entity.pdbx_description
1 polymer ?
#
loop_
_entity_poly.entity_id
_entity_poly.type
_entity_poly.pdbx_seq_one_letter_code
_entity_poly.pdbx_strand_id
1 'polypeptide(L)'
;MILTLSECSTSLFVIYYIYKVYRKKLQKQKAVARGFIENKEGWAAELNHLDESERYFMDRFKKKILENMGNADMKMDDLGAEMQLSKVQLYRKVKAMTGKTPAELLKEMRLQRAYTLLMQTDKTIAEVSAEVGFALPGYFSSCFKKQYGVLPTDFRNEQLSKRK
;
A
#
# COMPACT_ATOMS: atom_id res chain seq x y z
N MET A 1 24.17 -27.88 -42.23
CA MET A 1 23.21 -27.04 -41.56
C MET A 1 23.63 -26.89 -40.10
N ILE A 2 24.55 -25.94 -39.87
CA ILE A 2 25.14 -25.67 -38.56
C ILE A 2 24.51 -24.37 -38.09
N LEU A 3 23.37 -24.50 -37.40
CA LEU A 3 22.79 -23.39 -36.68
C LEU A 3 23.59 -23.15 -35.40
N THR A 4 24.21 -22.04 -35.39
CA THR A 4 25.30 -21.61 -34.55
C THR A 4 24.94 -21.55 -33.07
N LEU A 5 25.72 -22.18 -32.22
CA LEU A 5 25.78 -22.07 -30.74
C LEU A 5 25.83 -20.60 -30.22
N SER A 6 26.06 -19.65 -31.12
CA SER A 6 26.12 -18.20 -30.84
C SER A 6 24.79 -17.58 -30.54
N GLU A 7 23.70 -17.98 -31.20
CA GLU A 7 22.37 -17.39 -30.98
C GLU A 7 21.69 -17.85 -29.70
N CYS A 8 21.98 -19.07 -29.27
CA CYS A 8 21.46 -19.60 -28.01
C CYS A 8 22.09 -18.92 -26.79
N SER A 9 23.37 -18.53 -26.89
CA SER A 9 24.11 -17.84 -25.85
C SER A 9 23.60 -16.41 -25.65
N THR A 10 23.30 -15.68 -26.71
CA THR A 10 22.78 -14.31 -26.65
C THR A 10 21.35 -14.26 -26.06
N SER A 11 20.51 -15.23 -26.40
CA SER A 11 19.15 -15.36 -25.85
C SER A 11 19.18 -15.64 -24.35
N LEU A 12 20.03 -16.53 -23.87
CA LEU A 12 20.20 -16.82 -22.45
C LEU A 12 20.76 -15.63 -21.67
N PHE A 13 21.69 -14.87 -22.26
CA PHE A 13 22.21 -13.64 -21.65
C PHE A 13 21.15 -12.55 -21.52
N VAL A 14 20.31 -12.38 -22.54
CA VAL A 14 19.20 -11.42 -22.52
C VAL A 14 18.16 -11.82 -21.46
N ILE A 15 17.79 -13.09 -21.41
CA ILE A 15 16.85 -13.63 -20.40
C ILE A 15 17.44 -13.46 -18.99
N TYR A 16 18.73 -13.78 -18.78
CA TYR A 16 19.42 -13.58 -17.52
C TYR A 16 19.48 -12.10 -17.12
N TYR A 17 19.77 -11.22 -18.08
CA TYR A 17 19.81 -9.77 -17.83
C TYR A 17 18.45 -9.21 -17.47
N ILE A 18 17.38 -9.59 -18.20
CA ILE A 18 15.99 -9.23 -17.90
C ILE A 18 15.60 -9.76 -16.52
N TYR A 19 15.93 -11.02 -16.20
CA TYR A 19 15.69 -11.61 -14.88
C TYR A 19 16.44 -10.85 -13.78
N LYS A 20 17.70 -10.49 -13.97
CA LYS A 20 18.50 -9.73 -13.01
C LYS A 20 17.95 -8.33 -12.76
N VAL A 21 17.54 -7.62 -13.83
CA VAL A 21 16.92 -6.30 -13.75
C VAL A 21 15.56 -6.39 -13.04
N TYR A 22 14.75 -7.38 -13.42
CA TYR A 22 13.44 -7.63 -12.79
C TYR A 22 13.59 -7.96 -11.30
N ARG A 23 14.53 -8.83 -10.95
CA ARG A 23 14.80 -9.22 -9.56
C ARG A 23 15.32 -8.03 -8.72
N LYS A 24 16.18 -7.19 -9.30
CA LYS A 24 16.67 -5.96 -8.63
C LYS A 24 15.53 -4.95 -8.41
N LYS A 25 14.64 -4.79 -9.39
CA LYS A 25 13.44 -3.94 -9.28
C LYS A 25 12.48 -4.48 -8.21
N LEU A 26 12.28 -5.79 -8.19
CA LEU A 26 11.43 -6.48 -7.20
C LEU A 26 12.01 -6.37 -5.77
N GLN A 27 13.33 -6.51 -5.61
CA GLN A 27 13.99 -6.34 -4.30
C GLN A 27 13.89 -4.90 -3.80
N LYS A 28 14.06 -3.92 -4.69
CA LYS A 28 13.91 -2.50 -4.35
C LYS A 28 12.47 -2.18 -3.90
N GLN A 29 11.48 -2.74 -4.58
CA GLN A 29 10.07 -2.61 -4.21
C GLN A 29 9.74 -3.32 -2.89
N LYS A 30 10.32 -4.51 -2.65
CA LYS A 30 10.19 -5.23 -1.37
C LYS A 30 10.87 -4.49 -0.21
N ALA A 31 12.00 -3.85 -0.44
CA ALA A 31 12.68 -3.03 0.57
C ALA A 31 11.83 -1.79 0.94
N VAL A 32 11.22 -1.13 -0.04
CA VAL A 32 10.28 -0.02 0.19
C VAL A 32 9.06 -0.51 0.96
N ALA A 33 8.48 -1.65 0.58
CA ALA A 33 7.33 -2.23 1.29
C ALA A 33 7.68 -2.64 2.73
N ARG A 34 8.87 -3.24 2.95
CA ARG A 34 9.36 -3.57 4.31
C ARG A 34 9.59 -2.32 5.15
N GLY A 35 10.27 -1.31 4.61
CA GLY A 35 10.48 -0.03 5.28
C GLY A 35 9.16 0.64 5.68
N PHE A 36 8.09 0.45 4.88
CA PHE A 36 6.77 0.98 5.19
C PHE A 36 6.06 0.24 6.34
N ILE A 37 6.42 -1.03 6.59
CA ILE A 37 5.81 -1.89 7.63
C ILE A 37 6.57 -1.83 8.95
N GLU A 38 7.88 -1.87 8.89
CA GLU A 38 8.76 -1.66 10.05
C GLU A 38 8.61 -0.23 10.57
N ASN A 39 8.12 0.66 9.73
CA ASN A 39 7.97 2.06 10.06
C ASN A 39 6.58 2.38 10.62
N LYS A 40 6.25 1.85 11.81
CA LYS A 40 5.37 2.56 12.76
C LYS A 40 5.85 4.02 12.96
N GLU A 41 7.13 4.25 12.73
CA GLU A 41 7.82 5.53 12.83
C GLU A 41 7.76 6.36 11.52
N GLY A 42 7.43 5.77 10.34
CA GLY A 42 7.43 6.51 9.08
C GLY A 42 6.45 7.66 9.02
N TRP A 43 5.27 7.45 9.60
CA TRP A 43 4.33 8.54 9.79
C TRP A 43 4.79 9.54 10.86
N ALA A 44 5.45 9.06 11.91
CA ALA A 44 6.00 9.93 12.95
C ALA A 44 7.13 10.79 12.38
N ALA A 45 7.99 10.23 11.54
CA ALA A 45 9.05 10.97 10.86
C ALA A 45 8.50 11.98 9.83
N GLU A 46 7.48 11.61 9.04
CA GLU A 46 6.82 12.53 8.11
C GLU A 46 6.12 13.70 8.82
N LEU A 47 5.68 13.52 10.06
CA LEU A 47 4.95 14.52 10.85
C LEU A 47 5.82 15.29 11.85
N ASN A 48 7.13 15.06 11.87
CA ASN A 48 8.05 15.73 12.81
C ASN A 48 8.11 17.25 12.63
N HIS A 49 7.72 17.78 11.47
CA HIS A 49 7.67 19.22 11.20
C HIS A 49 6.38 19.89 11.71
N LEU A 50 5.38 19.09 12.14
CA LEU A 50 4.11 19.61 12.62
C LEU A 50 4.22 20.10 14.07
N ASP A 51 3.47 21.16 14.37
CA ASP A 51 3.27 21.59 15.75
C ASP A 51 2.39 20.61 16.55
N GLU A 52 2.25 20.84 17.86
CA GLU A 52 1.50 19.95 18.75
C GLU A 52 0.01 19.87 18.38
N SER A 53 -0.60 20.98 17.98
CA SER A 53 -2.00 21.06 17.56
C SER A 53 -2.23 20.28 16.26
N GLU A 54 -1.33 20.40 15.33
CA GLU A 54 -1.35 19.69 14.05
C GLU A 54 -1.17 18.17 14.25
N ARG A 55 -0.24 17.76 15.12
CA ARG A 55 -0.07 16.36 15.51
C ARG A 55 -1.33 15.79 16.14
N TYR A 56 -1.91 16.49 17.11
CA TYR A 56 -3.16 16.07 17.74
C TYR A 56 -4.29 15.92 16.72
N PHE A 57 -4.40 16.86 15.78
CA PHE A 57 -5.37 16.74 14.69
C PHE A 57 -5.13 15.51 13.83
N MET A 58 -3.88 15.25 13.42
CA MET A 58 -3.55 14.09 12.59
C MET A 58 -3.77 12.77 13.32
N ASP A 59 -3.53 12.69 14.61
CA ASP A 59 -3.79 11.49 15.40
C ASP A 59 -5.29 11.22 15.51
N ARG A 60 -6.12 12.26 15.75
CA ARG A 60 -7.58 12.13 15.68
C ARG A 60 -8.06 11.69 14.31
N PHE A 61 -7.52 12.28 13.24
CA PHE A 61 -7.85 11.91 11.86
C PHE A 61 -7.52 10.45 11.57
N LYS A 62 -6.32 9.98 11.93
CA LYS A 62 -5.92 8.58 11.80
C LYS A 62 -6.84 7.65 12.58
N LYS A 63 -7.14 7.99 13.83
CA LYS A 63 -8.04 7.20 14.67
C LYS A 63 -9.40 7.02 14.00
N LYS A 64 -9.98 8.09 13.46
CA LYS A 64 -11.27 8.06 12.76
C LYS A 64 -11.22 7.21 11.48
N ILE A 65 -10.14 7.29 10.72
CA ILE A 65 -9.92 6.40 9.57
C ILE A 65 -9.88 4.94 10.03
N LEU A 66 -9.13 4.62 11.09
CA LEU A 66 -8.98 3.24 11.57
C LEU A 66 -10.32 2.66 12.05
N GLU A 67 -11.13 3.45 12.73
CA GLU A 67 -12.45 3.06 13.21
C GLU A 67 -13.41 2.72 12.06
N ASN A 68 -13.29 3.41 10.92
CA ASN A 68 -14.18 3.28 9.77
C ASN A 68 -13.53 2.60 8.54
N MET A 69 -12.31 2.09 8.66
CA MET A 69 -11.50 1.61 7.52
C MET A 69 -12.20 0.52 6.71
N GLY A 70 -12.90 -0.40 7.37
CA GLY A 70 -13.62 -1.50 6.72
C GLY A 70 -14.89 -1.08 5.97
N ASN A 71 -15.40 0.14 6.20
CA ASN A 71 -16.58 0.62 5.51
C ASN A 71 -16.22 1.08 4.08
N ALA A 72 -16.63 0.30 3.06
CA ALA A 72 -16.39 0.63 1.67
C ALA A 72 -17.10 1.92 1.22
N ASP A 73 -18.24 2.25 1.86
CA ASP A 73 -19.07 3.41 1.56
C ASP A 73 -18.70 4.67 2.37
N MET A 74 -17.57 4.61 3.12
CA MET A 74 -17.08 5.74 3.90
C MET A 74 -16.89 6.98 3.05
N LYS A 75 -17.63 8.03 3.34
CA LYS A 75 -17.52 9.32 2.66
C LYS A 75 -16.60 10.27 3.42
N MET A 76 -15.83 11.07 2.68
CA MET A 76 -14.98 12.10 3.29
C MET A 76 -15.79 13.23 3.94
N ASP A 77 -17.04 13.40 3.53
CA ASP A 77 -17.96 14.37 4.15
C ASP A 77 -18.35 13.94 5.57
N ASP A 78 -18.61 12.65 5.77
CA ASP A 78 -18.94 12.09 7.09
C ASP A 78 -17.73 12.20 8.03
N LEU A 79 -16.54 11.88 7.52
CA LEU A 79 -15.29 12.04 8.27
C LEU A 79 -15.03 13.52 8.64
N GLY A 80 -15.31 14.44 7.73
CA GLY A 80 -15.25 15.87 8.00
C GLY A 80 -16.17 16.27 9.14
N ALA A 81 -17.45 15.86 9.08
CA ALA A 81 -18.44 16.15 10.11
C ALA A 81 -18.02 15.61 11.48
N GLU A 82 -17.51 14.36 11.56
CA GLU A 82 -16.97 13.79 12.80
C GLU A 82 -15.77 14.57 13.36
N MET A 83 -15.01 15.23 12.48
CA MET A 83 -13.87 16.09 12.83
C MET A 83 -14.31 17.55 13.08
N GLN A 84 -15.61 17.87 12.97
CA GLN A 84 -16.18 19.23 13.05
C GLN A 84 -15.63 20.16 11.98
N LEU A 85 -15.39 19.63 10.79
CA LEU A 85 -14.87 20.35 9.63
C LEU A 85 -15.75 20.10 8.42
N SER A 86 -15.86 21.11 7.54
CA SER A 86 -16.37 20.86 6.20
C SER A 86 -15.39 20.00 5.39
N LYS A 87 -15.89 19.33 4.35
CA LYS A 87 -15.04 18.57 3.42
C LYS A 87 -13.86 19.37 2.89
N VAL A 88 -14.12 20.63 2.54
CA VAL A 88 -13.09 21.54 2.00
C VAL A 88 -12.02 21.85 3.05
N GLN A 89 -12.44 22.11 4.29
CA GLN A 89 -11.51 22.37 5.39
C GLN A 89 -10.67 21.12 5.71
N LEU A 90 -11.30 19.94 5.79
CA LEU A 90 -10.61 18.68 5.99
C LEU A 90 -9.54 18.45 4.90
N TYR A 91 -9.95 18.59 3.63
CA TYR A 91 -9.06 18.45 2.48
C TYR A 91 -7.85 19.39 2.56
N ARG A 92 -8.10 20.69 2.77
CA ARG A 92 -7.05 21.70 2.84
C ARG A 92 -6.08 21.44 3.99
N LYS A 93 -6.62 21.11 5.18
CA LYS A 93 -5.82 20.89 6.38
C LYS A 93 -4.93 19.66 6.25
N VAL A 94 -5.51 18.53 5.85
CA VAL A 94 -4.75 17.28 5.65
C VAL A 94 -3.70 17.44 4.55
N LYS A 95 -4.06 18.06 3.42
CA LYS A 95 -3.12 18.27 2.31
C LYS A 95 -1.97 19.22 2.67
N ALA A 96 -2.23 20.26 3.46
CA ALA A 96 -1.19 21.15 3.93
C ALA A 96 -0.16 20.45 4.82
N MET A 97 -0.61 19.55 5.70
CA MET A 97 0.23 18.83 6.65
C MET A 97 1.00 17.67 6.02
N THR A 98 0.43 16.98 5.03
CA THR A 98 0.94 15.70 4.53
C THR A 98 1.29 15.71 3.05
N GLY A 99 0.96 16.76 2.32
CA GLY A 99 1.06 16.81 0.86
C GLY A 99 0.04 15.92 0.13
N LYS A 100 -0.74 15.10 0.84
CA LYS A 100 -1.69 14.11 0.30
C LYS A 100 -3.13 14.48 0.63
N THR A 101 -4.06 14.03 -0.18
CA THR A 101 -5.49 14.20 0.11
C THR A 101 -5.96 13.19 1.17
N PRO A 102 -7.06 13.46 1.91
CA PRO A 102 -7.65 12.51 2.85
C PRO A 102 -7.97 11.14 2.22
N ALA A 103 -8.46 11.15 0.98
CA ALA A 103 -8.77 9.91 0.24
C ALA A 103 -7.52 9.10 -0.14
N GLU A 104 -6.43 9.77 -0.48
CA GLU A 104 -5.14 9.11 -0.74
C GLU A 104 -4.60 8.47 0.54
N LEU A 105 -4.67 9.17 1.67
CA LEU A 105 -4.25 8.63 2.96
C LEU A 105 -5.10 7.43 3.39
N LEU A 106 -6.43 7.52 3.26
CA LEU A 106 -7.33 6.39 3.54
C LEU A 106 -6.94 5.18 2.68
N LYS A 107 -6.72 5.38 1.39
CA LYS A 107 -6.31 4.30 0.47
C LYS A 107 -4.97 3.68 0.88
N GLU A 108 -3.98 4.49 1.22
CA GLU A 108 -2.67 4.00 1.69
C GLU A 108 -2.80 3.18 2.99
N MET A 109 -3.57 3.66 3.96
CA MET A 109 -3.82 2.95 5.22
C MET A 109 -4.55 1.62 5.00
N ARG A 110 -5.55 1.59 4.10
CA ARG A 110 -6.23 0.35 3.69
C ARG A 110 -5.26 -0.66 3.08
N LEU A 111 -4.40 -0.21 2.17
CA LEU A 111 -3.40 -1.07 1.52
C LEU A 111 -2.34 -1.57 2.51
N GLN A 112 -1.94 -0.75 3.47
CA GLN A 112 -1.03 -1.15 4.54
C GLN A 112 -1.67 -2.23 5.43
N ARG A 113 -2.92 -2.06 5.83
CA ARG A 113 -3.66 -3.07 6.60
C ARG A 113 -3.81 -4.37 5.80
N ALA A 114 -4.14 -4.28 4.50
CA ALA A 114 -4.23 -5.44 3.61
C ALA A 114 -2.90 -6.20 3.53
N TYR A 115 -1.78 -5.50 3.41
CA TYR A 115 -0.46 -6.12 3.40
C TYR A 115 -0.22 -6.93 4.68
N THR A 116 -0.53 -6.36 5.85
CA THR A 116 -0.40 -7.07 7.14
C THR A 116 -1.30 -8.31 7.19
N LEU A 117 -2.56 -8.20 6.75
CA LEU A 117 -3.49 -9.33 6.72
C LEU A 117 -3.01 -10.43 5.78
N LEU A 118 -2.52 -10.09 4.61
CA LEU A 118 -1.96 -11.06 3.66
C LEU A 118 -0.72 -11.78 4.19
N MET A 119 0.04 -11.14 5.07
CA MET A 119 1.19 -11.74 5.74
C MET A 119 0.81 -12.65 6.91
N GLN A 120 -0.23 -12.29 7.65
CA GLN A 120 -0.49 -12.88 8.98
C GLN A 120 -1.67 -13.85 8.99
N THR A 121 -2.52 -13.86 7.94
CA THR A 121 -3.74 -14.65 7.91
C THR A 121 -3.85 -15.47 6.63
N ASP A 122 -4.71 -16.48 6.65
CA ASP A 122 -5.02 -17.33 5.49
C ASP A 122 -6.26 -16.85 4.72
N LYS A 123 -6.77 -15.63 5.03
CA LYS A 123 -7.92 -15.03 4.35
C LYS A 123 -7.68 -14.92 2.85
N THR A 124 -8.68 -15.17 2.04
CA THR A 124 -8.63 -15.00 0.58
C THR A 124 -8.39 -13.53 0.21
N ILE A 125 -7.96 -13.28 -1.02
CA ILE A 125 -7.76 -11.92 -1.52
C ILE A 125 -9.07 -11.11 -1.50
N ALA A 126 -10.20 -11.77 -1.78
CA ALA A 126 -11.52 -11.15 -1.73
C ALA A 126 -11.92 -10.75 -0.30
N GLU A 127 -11.71 -11.65 0.67
CA GLU A 127 -11.96 -11.35 2.09
C GLU A 127 -11.10 -10.21 2.61
N VAL A 128 -9.79 -10.21 2.29
CA VAL A 128 -8.90 -9.11 2.66
C VAL A 128 -9.35 -7.80 2.02
N SER A 129 -9.70 -7.82 0.73
CA SER A 129 -10.23 -6.64 0.02
C SER A 129 -11.45 -6.05 0.72
N ALA A 130 -12.43 -6.89 1.05
CA ALA A 130 -13.64 -6.49 1.75
C ALA A 130 -13.35 -5.96 3.16
N GLU A 131 -12.52 -6.66 3.94
CA GLU A 131 -12.17 -6.28 5.32
C GLU A 131 -11.51 -4.89 5.40
N VAL A 132 -10.69 -4.56 4.41
CA VAL A 132 -10.03 -3.24 4.37
C VAL A 132 -10.85 -2.18 3.62
N GLY A 133 -12.10 -2.46 3.27
CA GLY A 133 -13.05 -1.49 2.74
C GLY A 133 -12.92 -1.20 1.23
N PHE A 134 -12.39 -2.14 0.43
CA PHE A 134 -12.47 -2.03 -1.04
C PHE A 134 -13.71 -2.76 -1.54
N ALA A 135 -14.63 -2.02 -2.17
CA ALA A 135 -15.85 -2.60 -2.73
C ALA A 135 -15.59 -3.61 -3.87
N LEU A 136 -14.50 -3.43 -4.62
CA LEU A 136 -14.18 -4.25 -5.78
C LEU A 136 -12.79 -4.88 -5.64
N PRO A 137 -12.67 -6.23 -5.56
CA PRO A 137 -11.38 -6.92 -5.45
C PRO A 137 -10.41 -6.64 -6.61
N GLY A 138 -10.93 -6.42 -7.82
CA GLY A 138 -10.11 -6.06 -8.99
C GLY A 138 -9.45 -4.69 -8.83
N TYR A 139 -10.18 -3.70 -8.31
CA TYR A 139 -9.64 -2.37 -8.02
C TYR A 139 -8.63 -2.43 -6.86
N PHE A 140 -8.92 -3.19 -5.81
CA PHE A 140 -7.97 -3.48 -4.74
C PHE A 140 -6.65 -4.04 -5.30
N SER A 141 -6.72 -5.08 -6.13
CA SER A 141 -5.53 -5.75 -6.70
C SER A 141 -4.69 -4.77 -7.53
N SER A 142 -5.34 -3.92 -8.31
CA SER A 142 -4.67 -2.86 -9.09
C SER A 142 -3.97 -1.84 -8.20
N CYS A 143 -4.64 -1.37 -7.14
CA CYS A 143 -4.08 -0.43 -6.17
C CYS A 143 -2.91 -1.06 -5.39
N PHE A 144 -3.06 -2.32 -4.97
CA PHE A 144 -2.02 -3.06 -4.26
C PHE A 144 -0.78 -3.24 -5.14
N LYS A 145 -0.98 -3.66 -6.41
CA LYS A 145 0.13 -3.78 -7.36
C LYS A 145 0.83 -2.45 -7.63
N LYS A 146 0.06 -1.35 -7.74
CA LYS A 146 0.64 -0.01 -7.91
C LYS A 146 1.50 0.40 -6.72
N GLN A 147 1.06 0.10 -5.49
CA GLN A 147 1.75 0.47 -4.25
C GLN A 147 2.97 -0.41 -3.98
N TYR A 148 2.84 -1.73 -4.14
CA TYR A 148 3.85 -2.71 -3.72
C TYR A 148 4.58 -3.38 -4.88
N GLY A 149 4.17 -3.14 -6.12
CA GLY A 149 4.80 -3.65 -7.34
C GLY A 149 4.48 -5.10 -7.69
N VAL A 150 3.71 -5.80 -6.85
CA VAL A 150 3.32 -7.20 -7.03
C VAL A 150 1.82 -7.36 -6.83
N LEU A 151 1.20 -8.34 -7.48
CA LEU A 151 -0.20 -8.67 -7.22
C LEU A 151 -0.37 -9.24 -5.81
N PRO A 152 -1.51 -9.01 -5.13
CA PRO A 152 -1.76 -9.56 -3.80
C PRO A 152 -1.73 -11.09 -3.78
N THR A 153 -2.12 -11.76 -4.87
CA THR A 153 -2.02 -13.23 -5.04
C THR A 153 -0.57 -13.70 -5.04
N ASP A 154 0.29 -13.06 -5.83
CA ASP A 154 1.71 -13.42 -5.93
C ASP A 154 2.43 -13.15 -4.61
N PHE A 155 2.10 -12.02 -3.98
CA PHE A 155 2.60 -11.67 -2.65
C PHE A 155 2.25 -12.75 -1.62
N ARG A 156 0.99 -13.19 -1.56
CA ARG A 156 0.54 -14.25 -0.66
C ARG A 156 1.27 -15.56 -0.92
N ASN A 157 1.33 -16.02 -2.18
CA ASN A 157 1.97 -17.27 -2.53
C ASN A 157 3.45 -17.29 -2.11
N GLU A 158 4.14 -16.17 -2.24
CA GLU A 158 5.52 -16.00 -1.75
C GLU A 158 5.60 -16.10 -0.22
N GLN A 159 4.65 -15.54 0.52
CA GLN A 159 4.64 -15.64 1.98
C GLN A 159 4.33 -17.07 2.46
N LEU A 160 3.38 -17.76 1.82
CA LEU A 160 3.06 -19.15 2.15
C LEU A 160 4.24 -20.11 1.88
N SER A 161 5.02 -19.88 0.81
CA SER A 161 6.21 -20.69 0.52
C SER A 161 7.34 -20.48 1.54
N LYS A 162 7.38 -19.36 2.24
CA LYS A 162 8.37 -19.06 3.29
C LYS A 162 8.01 -19.58 4.68
N ARG A 163 6.74 -19.96 4.87
CA ARG A 163 6.25 -20.51 6.15
C ARG A 163 6.39 -22.04 6.24
N LYS A 164 6.66 -22.70 5.10
CA LYS A 164 6.96 -24.14 5.01
C LYS A 164 8.46 -24.39 5.17
#